data_9fbba31ed6bbc4313d92503b6a5cbf86
#
_entry.id   9fbba31ed6bbc4313d92503b6a5cbf86
#
_cell.length_a   1.000
_cell.length_b   1.000
_cell.length_c   1.000
_cell.angle_alpha   90.00
_cell.angle_beta   90.00
_cell.angle_gamma   90.00
#
_symmetry.space_group_name_H-M   'P 1'
#
loop_
_entity.id
_entity.type
_entity.pdbx_description
1 polymer ?
#
loop_
_entity_poly.entity_id
_entity_poly.type
_entity_poly.pdbx_seq_one_letter_code
_entity_poly.pdbx_strand_id
1 'polypeptide(L)'
;FCLSRGLGDVYKRQVSSLGKGIAAASLGAILESRGIKVTMLKLDPYINVDPGTMSPFQHGEVFVTDDGAETDLDLGHYERFISARMGKKNNFTTGQIYDSVIRKERRGEYLGKTVQVIPHITDEIKLHIKNGANGADVAIVEVGGTVGDIESLPFLEAIRQIGFEEGRENACYIHLTLLPFISTAGELKTKPTQHSVKELREIGIQPDILICRADRAIPDEERKKIALFTNVAPEAVISAVDSDSIYKIPSLLHQQMIDEIVCHKLNILAKPADLSSWEKITDALKHTKHNIDIAFVGKYVDLTESYKSLTEALIHAGIHTSSKIKIHYLDSEEIEKSGTKPLANMDAILVPGGFGKRGTEGKIKAIQFARENKIPYLGICLGMQLAVVEFARHKAMLKNANSSEFDQDAEHQVIGLITEWKSSEGAIEKRDDSSD
;
A
#
# COMPACT_ATOMS: atom_id res chain seq x y z
N PHE A 1 -10.40 -2.13 16.71
CA PHE A 1 -8.95 -1.99 16.67
C PHE A 1 -8.56 -0.94 15.63
N CYS A 2 -7.82 0.06 16.02
CA CYS A 2 -7.52 1.20 15.14
C CYS A 2 -6.05 1.62 15.26
N LEU A 3 -5.41 1.86 14.12
CA LEU A 3 -4.08 2.44 14.00
C LEU A 3 -4.17 3.90 13.54
N SER A 4 -3.67 4.83 14.32
CA SER A 4 -3.57 6.24 13.97
C SER A 4 -2.11 6.71 13.97
N ARG A 5 -1.83 7.77 13.21
CA ARG A 5 -0.49 8.31 13.02
C ARG A 5 -0.21 9.52 13.91
N GLY A 6 0.99 9.60 14.47
CA GLY A 6 1.50 10.78 15.16
C GLY A 6 2.01 11.88 14.24
N LEU A 7 2.18 13.11 14.81
CA LEU A 7 2.75 14.26 14.13
C LEU A 7 4.03 13.92 13.37
N GLY A 8 3.98 14.03 12.05
CA GLY A 8 5.15 14.01 11.19
C GLY A 8 5.58 15.45 10.92
N ASP A 9 6.88 15.69 11.00
CA ASP A 9 7.50 16.99 10.81
C ASP A 9 7.11 17.67 9.49
N VAL A 10 6.97 18.99 9.55
CA VAL A 10 6.69 19.92 8.45
C VAL A 10 7.80 19.95 7.38
N TYR A 11 8.88 19.22 7.56
CA TYR A 11 10.04 19.18 6.66
C TYR A 11 10.12 17.86 5.89
N LYS A 12 9.72 17.92 4.60
CA LYS A 12 9.86 16.95 3.50
C LYS A 12 8.73 15.92 3.36
N ARG A 13 8.16 15.91 2.15
CA ARG A 13 7.22 14.95 1.55
C ARG A 13 7.57 13.44 1.69
N GLN A 14 8.67 13.11 2.38
CA GLN A 14 9.14 11.74 2.59
C GLN A 14 8.65 11.09 3.89
N VAL A 15 7.89 11.77 4.74
CA VAL A 15 7.43 11.25 6.03
C VAL A 15 6.00 10.72 5.99
N SER A 16 5.36 10.62 4.79
CA SER A 16 4.05 9.99 4.67
C SER A 16 4.08 8.51 5.05
N SER A 17 5.21 7.83 4.93
CA SER A 17 5.39 6.39 5.14
C SER A 17 6.06 6.06 6.48
N LEU A 18 5.40 6.33 7.62
CA LEU A 18 5.86 5.80 8.91
C LEU A 18 5.73 4.27 9.02
N GLY A 19 5.09 3.63 8.04
CA GLY A 19 4.91 2.18 7.99
C GLY A 19 3.67 1.68 8.72
N LYS A 20 2.59 2.48 8.78
CA LYS A 20 1.30 2.07 9.37
C LYS A 20 0.77 0.80 8.71
N GLY A 21 0.66 0.79 7.37
CA GLY A 21 0.18 -0.37 6.61
C GLY A 21 0.96 -1.63 6.93
N ILE A 22 2.29 -1.54 6.96
CA ILE A 22 3.16 -2.68 7.29
C ILE A 22 3.01 -3.10 8.75
N ALA A 23 2.92 -2.17 9.70
CA ALA A 23 2.72 -2.51 11.12
C ALA A 23 1.36 -3.18 11.35
N ALA A 24 0.30 -2.64 10.71
CA ALA A 24 -1.05 -3.18 10.75
C ALA A 24 -1.11 -4.59 10.14
N ALA A 25 -0.55 -4.75 8.92
CA ALA A 25 -0.48 -6.02 8.22
C ALA A 25 0.34 -7.07 9.00
N SER A 26 1.47 -6.64 9.59
CA SER A 26 2.31 -7.52 10.42
C SER A 26 1.57 -8.02 11.65
N LEU A 27 0.84 -7.15 12.33
CA LEU A 27 0.01 -7.56 13.45
C LEU A 27 -1.12 -8.48 13.00
N GLY A 28 -1.75 -8.19 11.86
CA GLY A 28 -2.73 -9.09 11.24
C GLY A 28 -2.17 -10.49 11.00
N ALA A 29 -0.98 -10.58 10.43
CA ALA A 29 -0.28 -11.85 10.20
C ALA A 29 0.02 -12.61 11.51
N ILE A 30 0.45 -11.91 12.55
CA ILE A 30 0.70 -12.53 13.86
C ILE A 30 -0.61 -13.07 14.45
N LEU A 31 -1.70 -12.30 14.41
CA LEU A 31 -3.00 -12.73 14.91
C LEU A 31 -3.57 -13.90 14.10
N GLU A 32 -3.42 -13.91 12.77
CA GLU A 32 -3.80 -15.07 11.94
C GLU A 32 -3.02 -16.33 12.32
N SER A 33 -1.71 -16.20 12.60
CA SER A 33 -0.87 -17.33 13.04
C SER A 33 -1.34 -17.95 14.36
N ARG A 34 -2.08 -17.18 15.16
CA ARG A 34 -2.74 -17.62 16.41
C ARG A 34 -4.12 -18.24 16.18
N GLY A 35 -4.56 -18.36 14.92
CA GLY A 35 -5.87 -18.90 14.54
C GLY A 35 -7.03 -17.91 14.63
N ILE A 36 -6.76 -16.62 14.74
CA ILE A 36 -7.75 -15.54 14.75
C ILE A 36 -8.07 -15.16 13.30
N LYS A 37 -9.35 -15.06 12.95
CA LYS A 37 -9.79 -14.59 11.65
C LYS A 37 -9.72 -13.08 11.58
N VAL A 38 -8.78 -12.56 10.79
CA VAL A 38 -8.50 -11.12 10.66
C VAL A 38 -9.05 -10.56 9.35
N THR A 39 -9.54 -9.33 9.39
CA THR A 39 -9.74 -8.49 8.21
C THR A 39 -9.10 -7.12 8.43
N MET A 40 -8.84 -6.40 7.34
CA MET A 40 -8.24 -5.07 7.41
C MET A 40 -9.09 -4.06 6.65
N LEU A 41 -9.12 -2.83 7.14
CA LEU A 41 -9.81 -1.71 6.52
C LEU A 41 -8.87 -0.51 6.46
N LYS A 42 -8.90 0.19 5.32
CA LYS A 42 -8.17 1.45 5.09
C LYS A 42 -9.15 2.60 5.00
N LEU A 43 -8.92 3.63 5.78
CA LEU A 43 -9.68 4.89 5.79
C LEU A 43 -8.78 6.01 5.32
N ASP A 44 -9.08 6.56 4.15
CA ASP A 44 -8.27 7.59 3.52
C ASP A 44 -8.94 8.96 3.61
N PRO A 45 -8.29 9.96 4.23
CA PRO A 45 -8.93 11.24 4.54
C PRO A 45 -8.99 12.21 3.36
N TYR A 46 -8.63 11.82 2.15
CA TYR A 46 -8.74 12.68 0.98
C TYR A 46 -10.17 12.68 0.37
N ILE A 47 -10.47 13.74 -0.40
CA ILE A 47 -11.80 13.97 -1.00
C ILE A 47 -12.00 13.23 -2.32
N ASN A 48 -10.95 12.69 -2.93
CA ASN A 48 -11.12 11.84 -4.13
C ASN A 48 -12.02 10.65 -3.79
N VAL A 49 -12.91 10.30 -4.71
CA VAL A 49 -13.82 9.15 -4.54
C VAL A 49 -13.02 7.85 -4.52
N ASP A 50 -12.01 7.76 -5.39
CA ASP A 50 -11.04 6.67 -5.43
C ASP A 50 -9.66 7.20 -5.87
N PRO A 51 -8.58 6.42 -5.77
CA PRO A 51 -7.25 6.82 -6.17
C PRO A 51 -6.98 6.71 -7.68
N GLY A 52 -7.90 6.18 -8.49
CA GLY A 52 -7.68 5.88 -9.92
C GLY A 52 -7.27 7.10 -10.77
N THR A 53 -7.75 8.29 -10.40
CA THR A 53 -7.40 9.54 -11.08
C THR A 53 -6.22 10.28 -10.44
N MET A 54 -5.64 9.74 -9.36
CA MET A 54 -4.55 10.37 -8.65
C MET A 54 -3.20 10.12 -9.33
N SER A 55 -2.30 11.08 -9.23
CA SER A 55 -0.96 10.91 -9.78
C SER A 55 -0.15 9.89 -8.98
N PRO A 56 0.45 8.87 -9.63
CA PRO A 56 1.33 7.93 -8.95
C PRO A 56 2.51 8.58 -8.22
N PHE A 57 2.93 9.77 -8.64
CA PHE A 57 3.96 10.55 -7.95
C PHE A 57 3.54 11.06 -6.57
N GLN A 58 2.24 11.15 -6.30
CA GLN A 58 1.74 11.64 -5.02
C GLN A 58 1.30 10.51 -4.07
N HIS A 59 0.76 9.42 -4.62
CA HIS A 59 0.10 8.37 -3.85
C HIS A 59 0.68 6.96 -4.06
N GLY A 60 1.68 6.80 -4.94
CA GLY A 60 2.21 5.50 -5.30
C GLY A 60 1.31 4.77 -6.31
N GLU A 61 1.38 3.43 -6.35
CA GLU A 61 0.54 2.64 -7.26
C GLU A 61 -0.92 2.62 -6.79
N VAL A 62 -1.83 2.54 -7.74
CA VAL A 62 -3.23 2.18 -7.49
C VAL A 62 -3.31 0.66 -7.43
N PHE A 63 -3.71 0.12 -6.27
CA PHE A 63 -3.91 -1.31 -6.11
C PHE A 63 -5.34 -1.67 -6.49
N VAL A 64 -5.49 -2.62 -7.42
CA VAL A 64 -6.81 -3.08 -7.88
C VAL A 64 -7.13 -4.42 -7.24
N THR A 65 -8.25 -4.48 -6.53
CA THR A 65 -8.73 -5.69 -5.86
C THR A 65 -9.39 -6.67 -6.84
N ASP A 66 -9.61 -7.92 -6.42
CA ASP A 66 -10.25 -8.95 -7.26
C ASP A 66 -11.67 -8.56 -7.72
N ASP A 67 -12.38 -7.74 -6.95
CA ASP A 67 -13.71 -7.21 -7.29
C ASP A 67 -13.68 -5.88 -8.07
N GLY A 68 -12.50 -5.49 -8.56
CA GLY A 68 -12.29 -4.34 -9.44
C GLY A 68 -12.28 -2.99 -8.74
N ALA A 69 -12.13 -2.92 -7.42
CA ALA A 69 -11.96 -1.64 -6.74
C ALA A 69 -10.55 -1.09 -6.94
N GLU A 70 -10.47 0.17 -7.32
CA GLU A 70 -9.23 0.95 -7.30
C GLU A 70 -9.01 1.48 -5.89
N THR A 71 -7.88 1.12 -5.28
CA THR A 71 -7.62 1.35 -3.86
C THR A 71 -6.20 1.86 -3.61
N ASP A 72 -5.96 2.32 -2.37
CA ASP A 72 -4.63 2.68 -1.91
C ASP A 72 -3.67 1.49 -1.93
N LEU A 73 -2.39 1.75 -2.16
CA LEU A 73 -1.32 0.74 -2.22
C LEU A 73 -1.20 -0.09 -0.92
N ASP A 74 -1.69 0.43 0.20
CA ASP A 74 -1.66 -0.30 1.48
C ASP A 74 -2.48 -1.59 1.44
N LEU A 75 -3.54 -1.67 0.61
CA LEU A 75 -4.29 -2.92 0.44
C LEU A 75 -3.42 -4.04 -0.15
N GLY A 76 -2.49 -3.68 -1.03
CA GLY A 76 -1.47 -4.61 -1.52
C GLY A 76 -0.54 -5.10 -0.40
N HIS A 77 -0.19 -4.24 0.57
CA HIS A 77 0.54 -4.68 1.76
C HIS A 77 -0.29 -5.64 2.59
N TYR A 78 -1.59 -5.37 2.79
CA TYR A 78 -2.46 -6.25 3.57
C TYR A 78 -2.49 -7.66 2.96
N GLU A 79 -2.77 -7.78 1.65
CA GLU A 79 -2.83 -9.07 0.97
C GLU A 79 -1.49 -9.84 0.93
N ARG A 80 -0.35 -9.15 1.05
CA ARG A 80 0.96 -9.81 1.17
C ARG A 80 1.20 -10.43 2.54
N PHE A 81 0.49 -9.98 3.57
CA PHE A 81 0.74 -10.37 4.95
C PHE A 81 -0.36 -11.26 5.54
N ILE A 82 -1.63 -11.05 5.18
CA ILE A 82 -2.76 -11.82 5.68
C ILE A 82 -3.43 -12.64 4.59
N SER A 83 -4.14 -13.69 4.99
CA SER A 83 -4.84 -14.59 4.07
C SER A 83 -6.17 -14.04 3.56
N ALA A 84 -6.71 -13.00 4.21
CA ALA A 84 -7.95 -12.38 3.79
C ALA A 84 -7.77 -11.60 2.50
N ARG A 85 -8.68 -11.83 1.53
CA ARG A 85 -8.74 -11.04 0.30
C ARG A 85 -9.41 -9.71 0.55
N MET A 86 -8.80 -8.65 0.03
CA MET A 86 -9.34 -7.30 0.09
C MET A 86 -10.34 -7.05 -1.05
N GLY A 87 -11.28 -6.17 -0.84
CA GLY A 87 -12.28 -5.77 -1.81
C GLY A 87 -12.79 -4.36 -1.53
N LYS A 88 -13.83 -3.94 -2.28
CA LYS A 88 -14.47 -2.61 -2.17
C LYS A 88 -14.81 -2.20 -0.74
N LYS A 89 -15.17 -3.14 0.12
CA LYS A 89 -15.54 -2.91 1.51
C LYS A 89 -14.35 -2.66 2.45
N ASN A 90 -13.14 -2.85 1.96
CA ASN A 90 -11.92 -2.77 2.77
C ASN A 90 -11.18 -1.43 2.63
N ASN A 91 -11.57 -0.59 1.67
CA ASN A 91 -11.04 0.76 1.51
C ASN A 91 -12.18 1.74 1.25
N PHE A 92 -12.19 2.86 1.96
CA PHE A 92 -13.08 3.96 1.67
C PHE A 92 -12.45 5.31 2.01
N THR A 93 -12.83 6.31 1.22
CA THR A 93 -12.29 7.67 1.29
C THR A 93 -13.30 8.62 1.92
N THR A 94 -12.82 9.77 2.38
CA THR A 94 -13.71 10.87 2.78
C THR A 94 -14.69 11.22 1.63
N GLY A 95 -14.19 11.25 0.39
CA GLY A 95 -15.02 11.55 -0.79
C GLY A 95 -16.18 10.59 -0.95
N GLN A 96 -15.96 9.28 -0.85
CA GLN A 96 -17.02 8.26 -0.92
C GLN A 96 -18.07 8.44 0.19
N ILE A 97 -17.61 8.69 1.42
CA ILE A 97 -18.51 8.89 2.57
C ILE A 97 -19.40 10.10 2.37
N TYR A 98 -18.81 11.25 1.99
CA TYR A 98 -19.58 12.48 1.77
C TYR A 98 -20.51 12.35 0.57
N ASP A 99 -20.09 11.76 -0.54
CA ASP A 99 -20.94 11.51 -1.71
C ASP A 99 -22.15 10.64 -1.33
N SER A 100 -21.92 9.56 -0.56
CA SER A 100 -23.02 8.70 -0.07
C SER A 100 -24.04 9.50 0.75
N VAL A 101 -23.58 10.29 1.73
CA VAL A 101 -24.46 11.07 2.59
C VAL A 101 -25.19 12.16 1.80
N ILE A 102 -24.53 12.86 0.87
CA ILE A 102 -25.15 13.88 0.01
C ILE A 102 -26.21 13.23 -0.88
N ARG A 103 -25.94 12.09 -1.49
CA ARG A 103 -26.94 11.35 -2.30
C ARG A 103 -28.17 10.93 -1.47
N LYS A 104 -27.96 10.46 -0.23
CA LYS A 104 -29.05 10.12 0.71
C LYS A 104 -29.89 11.36 1.04
N GLU A 105 -29.24 12.50 1.29
CA GLU A 105 -29.92 13.77 1.51
C GLU A 105 -30.80 14.15 0.31
N ARG A 106 -30.21 14.14 -0.91
CA ARG A 106 -30.92 14.48 -2.14
C ARG A 106 -32.12 13.58 -2.45
N ARG A 107 -32.08 12.33 -1.99
CA ARG A 107 -33.20 11.37 -2.09
C ARG A 107 -34.23 11.51 -0.97
N GLY A 108 -34.00 12.43 -0.01
CA GLY A 108 -34.93 12.70 1.10
C GLY A 108 -34.88 11.65 2.24
N GLU A 109 -33.85 10.83 2.30
CA GLU A 109 -33.74 9.75 3.31
C GLU A 109 -33.64 10.29 4.74
N TYR A 110 -33.23 11.55 4.92
CA TYR A 110 -33.15 12.20 6.22
C TYR A 110 -34.44 12.97 6.62
N LEU A 111 -35.51 12.84 5.83
CA LEU A 111 -36.84 13.37 6.15
C LEU A 111 -36.83 14.86 6.51
N GLY A 112 -36.03 15.68 5.82
CA GLY A 112 -35.93 17.12 6.01
C GLY A 112 -35.15 17.58 7.24
N LYS A 113 -34.45 16.64 7.94
CA LYS A 113 -33.54 17.00 9.02
C LYS A 113 -32.30 17.70 8.49
N THR A 114 -31.72 18.59 9.30
CA THR A 114 -30.40 19.15 9.02
C THR A 114 -29.33 18.05 9.07
N VAL A 115 -28.63 17.86 7.94
CA VAL A 115 -27.54 16.89 7.83
C VAL A 115 -26.23 17.55 8.26
N GLN A 116 -25.51 16.92 9.18
CA GLN A 116 -24.30 17.44 9.82
C GLN A 116 -23.19 16.37 9.81
N VAL A 117 -21.94 16.76 10.06
CA VAL A 117 -20.82 15.81 10.18
C VAL A 117 -21.12 14.81 11.30
N ILE A 118 -21.53 15.30 12.46
CA ILE A 118 -22.04 14.48 13.57
C ILE A 118 -23.57 14.68 13.64
N PRO A 119 -24.40 13.64 13.54
CA PRO A 119 -23.99 12.21 13.47
C PRO A 119 -23.88 11.64 12.05
N HIS A 120 -24.31 12.33 10.98
CA HIS A 120 -24.61 11.67 9.71
C HIS A 120 -23.37 11.14 8.98
N ILE A 121 -22.27 11.91 8.93
CA ILE A 121 -21.00 11.46 8.35
C ILE A 121 -20.36 10.40 9.26
N THR A 122 -20.37 10.62 10.58
CA THR A 122 -19.79 9.63 11.52
C THR A 122 -20.57 8.31 11.53
N ASP A 123 -21.91 8.35 11.40
CA ASP A 123 -22.72 7.14 11.30
C ASP A 123 -22.45 6.37 10.00
N GLU A 124 -22.27 7.08 8.90
CA GLU A 124 -21.90 6.47 7.61
C GLU A 124 -20.51 5.78 7.69
N ILE A 125 -19.54 6.44 8.29
CA ILE A 125 -18.20 5.86 8.53
C ILE A 125 -18.32 4.59 9.40
N LYS A 126 -19.07 4.66 10.52
CA LYS A 126 -19.29 3.51 11.41
C LYS A 126 -19.96 2.34 10.68
N LEU A 127 -20.93 2.63 9.81
CA LEU A 127 -21.62 1.62 9.00
C LEU A 127 -20.62 0.92 8.04
N HIS A 128 -19.76 1.67 7.36
CA HIS A 128 -18.75 1.11 6.48
C HIS A 128 -17.74 0.24 7.24
N ILE A 129 -17.28 0.69 8.42
CA ILE A 129 -16.38 -0.10 9.28
C ILE A 129 -17.05 -1.41 9.69
N LYS A 130 -18.29 -1.36 10.19
CA LYS A 130 -19.04 -2.56 10.60
C LYS A 130 -19.26 -3.54 9.45
N ASN A 131 -19.59 -3.03 8.26
CA ASN A 131 -19.77 -3.85 7.06
C ASN A 131 -18.45 -4.52 6.61
N GLY A 132 -17.33 -3.78 6.65
CA GLY A 132 -16.02 -4.32 6.31
C GLY A 132 -15.49 -5.34 7.33
N ALA A 133 -15.86 -5.17 8.61
CA ALA A 133 -15.49 -6.07 9.70
C ALA A 133 -16.31 -7.38 9.71
N ASN A 134 -17.44 -7.42 9.00
CA ASN A 134 -18.37 -8.56 9.08
C ASN A 134 -17.71 -9.88 8.71
N GLY A 135 -17.86 -10.85 9.60
CA GLY A 135 -17.36 -12.22 9.43
C GLY A 135 -15.91 -12.43 9.87
N ALA A 136 -15.24 -11.45 10.47
CA ALA A 136 -13.94 -11.57 11.12
C ALA A 136 -14.06 -11.57 12.63
N ASP A 137 -13.08 -12.17 13.34
CA ASP A 137 -12.97 -12.11 14.80
C ASP A 137 -12.34 -10.78 15.23
N VAL A 138 -11.39 -10.27 14.42
CA VAL A 138 -10.70 -8.99 14.60
C VAL A 138 -10.66 -8.22 13.30
N ALA A 139 -11.11 -6.97 13.36
CA ALA A 139 -10.94 -6.01 12.26
C ALA A 139 -9.85 -4.99 12.61
N ILE A 140 -8.82 -4.90 11.80
CA ILE A 140 -7.78 -3.88 11.92
C ILE A 140 -8.15 -2.71 11.02
N VAL A 141 -8.43 -1.56 11.63
CA VAL A 141 -8.85 -0.34 10.92
C VAL A 141 -7.68 0.65 10.91
N GLU A 142 -7.09 0.86 9.75
CA GLU A 142 -6.02 1.83 9.58
C GLU A 142 -6.59 3.18 9.13
N VAL A 143 -6.29 4.23 9.89
CA VAL A 143 -6.67 5.61 9.54
C VAL A 143 -5.51 6.29 8.83
N GLY A 144 -5.77 6.75 7.61
CA GLY A 144 -4.85 7.59 6.84
C GLY A 144 -4.62 8.96 7.49
N GLY A 145 -3.66 9.72 6.96
CA GLY A 145 -3.33 11.05 7.46
C GLY A 145 -2.58 11.07 8.78
N THR A 146 -2.57 12.22 9.42
CA THR A 146 -1.86 12.50 10.68
C THR A 146 -2.86 12.96 11.73
N VAL A 147 -2.66 12.58 12.99
CA VAL A 147 -3.45 13.14 14.11
C VAL A 147 -3.21 14.64 14.18
N GLY A 148 -4.30 15.41 14.24
CA GLY A 148 -4.26 16.88 14.18
C GLY A 148 -4.60 17.45 12.79
N ASP A 149 -4.55 16.63 11.72
CA ASP A 149 -5.00 17.07 10.40
C ASP A 149 -6.54 17.15 10.37
N ILE A 150 -7.04 18.25 9.79
CA ILE A 150 -8.49 18.52 9.71
C ILE A 150 -9.23 17.41 8.95
N GLU A 151 -8.60 16.89 7.90
CA GLU A 151 -9.15 15.86 7.02
C GLU A 151 -9.43 14.55 7.76
N SER A 152 -8.64 14.23 8.79
CA SER A 152 -8.77 12.97 9.55
C SER A 152 -9.79 13.03 10.68
N LEU A 153 -10.24 14.22 11.09
CA LEU A 153 -11.11 14.41 12.26
C LEU A 153 -12.42 13.62 12.19
N PRO A 154 -13.17 13.58 11.06
CA PRO A 154 -14.41 12.80 11.00
C PRO A 154 -14.19 11.29 11.23
N PHE A 155 -13.08 10.75 10.70
CA PHE A 155 -12.71 9.35 10.93
C PHE A 155 -12.35 9.09 12.40
N LEU A 156 -11.52 9.94 12.99
CA LEU A 156 -11.12 9.79 14.39
C LEU A 156 -12.32 9.93 15.34
N GLU A 157 -13.24 10.84 15.05
CA GLU A 157 -14.48 10.97 15.83
C GLU A 157 -15.37 9.73 15.69
N ALA A 158 -15.55 9.18 14.48
CA ALA A 158 -16.30 7.94 14.27
C ALA A 158 -15.69 6.77 15.03
N ILE A 159 -14.37 6.65 15.04
CA ILE A 159 -13.63 5.61 15.77
C ILE A 159 -13.78 5.75 17.28
N ARG A 160 -13.70 6.99 17.78
CA ARG A 160 -13.98 7.28 19.20
C ARG A 160 -15.38 6.83 19.59
N GLN A 161 -16.38 7.10 18.73
CA GLN A 161 -17.77 6.69 18.95
C GLN A 161 -17.90 5.17 18.93
N ILE A 162 -17.29 4.45 17.97
CA ILE A 162 -17.29 2.98 17.93
C ILE A 162 -16.73 2.41 19.23
N GLY A 163 -15.58 2.89 19.69
CA GLY A 163 -15.01 2.38 20.94
C GLY A 163 -15.87 2.65 22.19
N PHE A 164 -16.72 3.67 22.15
CA PHE A 164 -17.70 3.93 23.19
C PHE A 164 -18.93 3.00 23.06
N GLU A 165 -19.43 2.83 21.82
CA GLU A 165 -20.63 2.03 21.53
C GLU A 165 -20.40 0.53 21.74
N GLU A 166 -19.25 0.00 21.30
CA GLU A 166 -18.91 -1.43 21.39
C GLU A 166 -18.32 -1.83 22.75
N GLY A 167 -17.91 -0.85 23.56
CA GLY A 167 -17.22 -1.08 24.82
C GLY A 167 -15.70 -1.12 24.69
N ARG A 168 -15.02 -0.68 25.74
CA ARG A 168 -13.55 -0.58 25.76
C ARG A 168 -12.84 -1.92 25.68
N GLU A 169 -13.49 -2.98 26.08
CA GLU A 169 -13.00 -4.36 25.99
C GLU A 169 -13.01 -4.91 24.57
N ASN A 170 -13.79 -4.29 23.66
CA ASN A 170 -13.89 -4.66 22.24
C ASN A 170 -13.12 -3.71 21.32
N ALA A 171 -12.42 -2.71 21.87
CA ALA A 171 -11.63 -1.75 21.12
C ALA A 171 -10.21 -1.64 21.67
N CYS A 172 -9.22 -1.69 20.78
CA CYS A 172 -7.81 -1.50 21.11
C CYS A 172 -7.25 -0.40 20.20
N TYR A 173 -6.73 0.67 20.77
CA TYR A 173 -6.16 1.80 20.05
C TYR A 173 -4.64 1.71 20.02
N ILE A 174 -4.10 1.56 18.81
CA ILE A 174 -2.66 1.56 18.57
C ILE A 174 -2.28 2.85 17.87
N HIS A 175 -1.31 3.55 18.41
CA HIS A 175 -0.83 4.81 17.84
C HIS A 175 0.63 4.67 17.40
N LEU A 176 0.87 4.92 16.11
CA LEU A 176 2.21 4.90 15.53
C LEU A 176 2.82 6.29 15.56
N THR A 177 4.02 6.42 16.13
CA THR A 177 4.73 7.71 16.29
C THR A 177 6.15 7.62 15.77
N LEU A 178 6.73 8.77 15.43
CA LEU A 178 8.15 8.90 15.15
C LEU A 178 8.92 9.27 16.42
N LEU A 179 10.02 8.57 16.66
CA LEU A 179 10.95 8.83 17.74
C LEU A 179 12.33 9.15 17.14
N PRO A 180 12.58 10.41 16.77
CA PRO A 180 13.80 10.77 16.05
C PRO A 180 15.02 10.74 16.98
N PHE A 181 16.13 10.23 16.45
CA PHE A 181 17.44 10.38 17.07
C PHE A 181 18.12 11.67 16.57
N ILE A 182 18.57 12.51 17.48
CA ILE A 182 19.30 13.73 17.15
C ILE A 182 20.78 13.47 17.37
N SER A 183 21.52 13.29 16.29
CA SER A 183 22.95 12.94 16.32
C SER A 183 23.80 13.97 17.08
N THR A 184 23.49 15.24 16.95
CA THR A 184 24.19 16.34 17.67
C THR A 184 23.95 16.31 19.17
N ALA A 185 22.81 15.78 19.63
CA ALA A 185 22.48 15.65 21.06
C ALA A 185 22.78 14.25 21.61
N GLY A 186 23.02 13.26 20.72
CA GLY A 186 23.30 11.88 21.12
C GLY A 186 22.12 11.14 21.75
N GLU A 187 20.88 11.61 21.54
CA GLU A 187 19.70 11.07 22.23
C GLU A 187 18.46 10.94 21.33
N LEU A 188 17.57 10.04 21.71
CA LEU A 188 16.21 9.92 21.15
C LEU A 188 15.33 11.03 21.74
N LYS A 189 14.59 11.73 20.87
CA LYS A 189 13.67 12.81 21.28
C LYS A 189 12.25 12.27 21.48
N THR A 190 11.82 12.17 22.73
CA THR A 190 10.48 11.67 23.10
C THR A 190 9.37 12.71 22.97
N LYS A 191 9.70 14.00 22.84
CA LYS A 191 8.71 15.09 22.74
C LYS A 191 7.74 14.96 21.57
N PRO A 192 8.14 14.61 20.33
CA PRO A 192 7.21 14.45 19.22
C PRO A 192 6.14 13.40 19.52
N THR A 193 6.53 12.25 20.08
CA THR A 193 5.61 11.19 20.54
C THR A 193 4.64 11.70 21.61
N GLN A 194 5.14 12.42 22.62
CA GLN A 194 4.30 12.98 23.69
C GLN A 194 3.27 13.97 23.14
N HIS A 195 3.65 14.84 22.22
CA HIS A 195 2.74 15.80 21.58
C HIS A 195 1.68 15.09 20.73
N SER A 196 2.10 14.13 19.93
CA SER A 196 1.18 13.36 19.10
C SER A 196 0.10 12.61 19.92
N VAL A 197 0.50 12.01 21.04
CA VAL A 197 -0.45 11.35 21.95
C VAL A 197 -1.35 12.39 22.64
N LYS A 198 -0.83 13.57 22.96
CA LYS A 198 -1.64 14.66 23.51
C LYS A 198 -2.75 15.07 22.55
N GLU A 199 -2.43 15.31 21.26
CA GLU A 199 -3.40 15.62 20.21
C GLU A 199 -4.49 14.52 20.08
N LEU A 200 -4.09 13.24 20.10
CA LEU A 200 -5.03 12.13 20.05
C LEU A 200 -5.96 12.11 21.26
N ARG A 201 -5.44 12.41 22.44
CA ARG A 201 -6.22 12.48 23.70
C ARG A 201 -7.18 13.67 23.71
N GLU A 202 -6.86 14.77 23.07
CA GLU A 202 -7.76 15.94 22.92
C GLU A 202 -8.99 15.58 22.10
N ILE A 203 -8.89 14.62 21.18
CA ILE A 203 -10.02 14.04 20.44
C ILE A 203 -10.84 13.06 21.31
N GLY A 204 -10.31 12.65 22.47
CA GLY A 204 -10.94 11.70 23.38
C GLY A 204 -10.50 10.24 23.18
N ILE A 205 -9.42 9.98 22.46
CA ILE A 205 -8.86 8.65 22.27
C ILE A 205 -7.58 8.49 23.10
N GLN A 206 -7.59 7.57 24.05
CA GLN A 206 -6.40 7.14 24.78
C GLN A 206 -5.81 5.92 24.08
N PRO A 207 -4.58 5.97 23.58
CA PRO A 207 -3.95 4.77 23.00
C PRO A 207 -3.68 3.72 24.08
N ASP A 208 -3.90 2.46 23.72
CA ASP A 208 -3.57 1.29 24.54
C ASP A 208 -2.13 0.84 24.26
N ILE A 209 -1.68 0.98 23.02
CA ILE A 209 -0.34 0.61 22.57
C ILE A 209 0.28 1.76 21.76
N LEU A 210 1.57 1.99 21.97
CA LEU A 210 2.38 2.89 21.14
C LEU A 210 3.37 2.08 20.34
N ILE A 211 3.40 2.27 19.01
CA ILE A 211 4.47 1.79 18.14
C ILE A 211 5.35 2.99 17.81
N CYS A 212 6.55 3.01 18.35
CA CYS A 212 7.49 4.11 18.18
C CYS A 212 8.53 3.74 17.12
N ARG A 213 8.45 4.33 15.92
CA ARG A 213 9.44 4.12 14.88
C ARG A 213 10.69 4.93 15.17
N ALA A 214 11.83 4.27 15.15
CA ALA A 214 13.14 4.84 15.38
C ALA A 214 14.20 4.13 14.50
N ASP A 215 15.35 4.77 14.31
CA ASP A 215 16.51 4.16 13.64
C ASP A 215 17.25 3.11 14.50
N ARG A 216 16.89 3.03 15.78
CA ARG A 216 17.49 2.14 16.78
C ARG A 216 16.49 1.72 17.86
N ALA A 217 16.84 0.68 18.64
CA ALA A 217 16.05 0.24 19.78
C ALA A 217 15.88 1.34 20.83
N ILE A 218 14.71 1.39 21.45
CA ILE A 218 14.40 2.37 22.51
C ILE A 218 14.96 1.85 23.83
N PRO A 219 15.87 2.59 24.48
CA PRO A 219 16.34 2.25 25.81
C PRO A 219 15.22 2.24 26.85
N ASP A 220 15.39 1.49 27.94
CA ASP A 220 14.35 1.29 28.94
C ASP A 220 13.98 2.60 29.69
N GLU A 221 14.92 3.51 29.85
CA GLU A 221 14.65 4.82 30.47
C GLU A 221 13.72 5.67 29.62
N GLU A 222 14.00 5.76 28.31
CA GLU A 222 13.15 6.49 27.38
C GLU A 222 11.79 5.80 27.22
N ARG A 223 11.75 4.47 27.23
CA ARG A 223 10.50 3.68 27.22
C ARG A 223 9.63 4.03 28.44
N LYS A 224 10.18 4.02 29.64
CA LYS A 224 9.49 4.41 30.87
C LYS A 224 9.04 5.87 30.85
N LYS A 225 9.86 6.76 30.31
CA LYS A 225 9.52 8.17 30.14
C LYS A 225 8.36 8.35 29.17
N ILE A 226 8.37 7.69 28.02
CA ILE A 226 7.23 7.71 27.06
C ILE A 226 5.99 7.20 27.75
N ALA A 227 6.04 6.03 28.38
CA ALA A 227 4.95 5.40 29.11
C ALA A 227 4.31 6.35 30.11
N LEU A 228 5.11 7.01 30.95
CA LEU A 228 4.64 7.97 31.94
C LEU A 228 3.88 9.15 31.34
N PHE A 229 4.45 9.79 30.30
CA PHE A 229 3.86 11.00 29.70
C PHE A 229 2.63 10.69 28.84
N THR A 230 2.53 9.47 28.30
CA THR A 230 1.46 9.06 27.39
C THR A 230 0.34 8.26 28.09
N ASN A 231 0.53 7.91 29.35
CA ASN A 231 -0.39 7.07 30.11
C ASN A 231 -0.62 5.71 29.43
N VAL A 232 0.46 5.11 28.94
CA VAL A 232 0.50 3.77 28.34
C VAL A 232 1.41 2.89 29.18
N ALA A 233 1.10 1.61 29.32
CA ALA A 233 1.96 0.69 30.06
C ALA A 233 3.35 0.57 29.41
N PRO A 234 4.47 0.50 30.17
CA PRO A 234 5.81 0.42 29.59
C PRO A 234 5.99 -0.72 28.60
N GLU A 235 5.39 -1.88 28.87
CA GLU A 235 5.38 -3.06 28.00
C GLU A 235 4.60 -2.84 26.70
N ALA A 236 3.67 -1.88 26.66
CA ALA A 236 2.89 -1.52 25.49
C ALA A 236 3.54 -0.38 24.65
N VAL A 237 4.75 0.06 25.02
CA VAL A 237 5.57 0.96 24.20
C VAL A 237 6.50 0.11 23.34
N ILE A 238 6.10 -0.15 22.11
CA ILE A 238 6.76 -1.05 21.17
C ILE A 238 7.78 -0.28 20.33
N SER A 239 8.99 -0.81 20.21
CA SER A 239 10.03 -0.26 19.36
C SER A 239 9.90 -0.81 17.93
N ALA A 240 9.65 0.06 16.95
CA ALA A 240 9.68 -0.30 15.54
C ALA A 240 10.97 0.25 14.90
N VAL A 241 12.01 -0.59 14.90
CA VAL A 241 13.31 -0.24 14.34
C VAL A 241 13.28 -0.43 12.82
N ASP A 242 13.99 0.44 12.10
CA ASP A 242 14.15 0.31 10.65
C ASP A 242 14.73 -1.07 10.30
N SER A 243 14.14 -1.72 9.31
CA SER A 243 14.51 -3.07 8.87
C SER A 243 14.85 -3.07 7.38
N ASP A 244 15.79 -3.92 7.00
CA ASP A 244 16.18 -4.17 5.61
C ASP A 244 15.12 -4.96 4.81
N SER A 245 14.14 -5.54 5.50
CA SER A 245 13.02 -6.25 4.87
C SER A 245 11.74 -6.10 5.70
N ILE A 246 10.63 -5.79 5.02
CA ILE A 246 9.30 -5.72 5.64
C ILE A 246 8.87 -7.08 6.21
N TYR A 247 9.35 -8.19 5.65
CA TYR A 247 9.00 -9.55 6.07
C TYR A 247 9.60 -9.97 7.42
N LYS A 248 10.51 -9.17 7.98
CA LYS A 248 11.03 -9.35 9.35
C LYS A 248 10.13 -8.73 10.42
N ILE A 249 9.28 -7.77 10.04
CA ILE A 249 8.49 -6.97 10.98
C ILE A 249 7.54 -7.83 11.84
N PRO A 250 6.83 -8.86 11.31
CA PRO A 250 6.01 -9.72 12.17
C PRO A 250 6.80 -10.32 13.34
N SER A 251 7.97 -10.90 13.08
CA SER A 251 8.82 -11.49 14.15
C SER A 251 9.34 -10.43 15.12
N LEU A 252 9.73 -9.24 14.64
CA LEU A 252 10.21 -8.14 15.49
C LEU A 252 9.13 -7.58 16.41
N LEU A 253 7.89 -7.52 15.95
CA LEU A 253 6.75 -7.09 16.76
C LEU A 253 6.32 -8.17 17.76
N HIS A 254 6.28 -9.44 17.33
CA HIS A 254 5.95 -10.56 18.20
C HIS A 254 6.96 -10.73 19.36
N GLN A 255 8.26 -10.54 19.12
CA GLN A 255 9.29 -10.57 20.17
C GLN A 255 9.02 -9.55 21.29
N GLN A 256 8.26 -8.51 21.03
CA GLN A 256 7.85 -7.50 22.02
C GLN A 256 6.43 -7.75 22.55
N MET A 257 5.86 -8.94 22.29
CA MET A 257 4.58 -9.40 22.85
C MET A 257 3.37 -8.55 22.43
N ILE A 258 3.41 -7.83 21.30
CA ILE A 258 2.32 -6.96 20.88
C ILE A 258 0.99 -7.71 20.71
N ASP A 259 1.05 -8.91 20.18
CA ASP A 259 -0.10 -9.79 19.97
C ASP A 259 -0.70 -10.28 21.30
N GLU A 260 0.13 -10.56 22.29
CA GLU A 260 -0.34 -10.90 23.64
C GLU A 260 -1.05 -9.70 24.28
N ILE A 261 -0.48 -8.51 24.16
CA ILE A 261 -1.10 -7.27 24.68
C ILE A 261 -2.46 -7.05 24.02
N VAL A 262 -2.54 -7.21 22.69
CA VAL A 262 -3.81 -7.07 21.94
C VAL A 262 -4.82 -8.13 22.35
N CYS A 263 -4.44 -9.41 22.41
CA CYS A 263 -5.32 -10.48 22.81
C CYS A 263 -5.82 -10.28 24.24
N HIS A 264 -4.95 -9.89 25.17
CA HIS A 264 -5.34 -9.59 26.56
C HIS A 264 -6.31 -8.41 26.61
N LYS A 265 -6.03 -7.32 25.87
CA LYS A 265 -6.89 -6.13 25.83
C LYS A 265 -8.29 -6.43 25.30
N LEU A 266 -8.39 -7.29 24.29
CA LEU A 266 -9.64 -7.67 23.64
C LEU A 266 -10.28 -8.93 24.24
N ASN A 267 -9.74 -9.47 25.35
CA ASN A 267 -10.20 -10.70 25.99
C ASN A 267 -10.29 -11.91 25.03
N ILE A 268 -9.37 -11.99 24.06
CA ILE A 268 -9.32 -13.06 23.07
C ILE A 268 -8.43 -14.20 23.57
N LEU A 269 -9.02 -15.40 23.69
CA LEU A 269 -8.26 -16.62 23.94
C LEU A 269 -7.77 -17.18 22.61
N ALA A 270 -6.46 -17.15 22.39
CA ALA A 270 -5.82 -17.59 21.16
C ALA A 270 -4.68 -18.58 21.42
N LYS A 271 -4.31 -19.34 20.41
CA LYS A 271 -3.13 -20.21 20.45
C LYS A 271 -1.85 -19.36 20.50
N PRO A 272 -0.71 -19.92 20.94
CA PRO A 272 0.58 -19.28 20.71
C PRO A 272 0.81 -18.99 19.22
N ALA A 273 1.50 -17.89 18.92
CA ALA A 273 1.81 -17.54 17.53
C ALA A 273 2.76 -18.55 16.90
N ASP A 274 2.49 -18.95 15.66
CA ASP A 274 3.39 -19.75 14.83
C ASP A 274 3.88 -18.91 13.63
N LEU A 275 5.09 -18.36 13.78
CA LEU A 275 5.72 -17.54 12.74
C LEU A 275 6.75 -18.33 11.91
N SER A 276 6.72 -19.65 11.94
CA SER A 276 7.69 -20.50 11.22
C SER A 276 7.72 -20.26 9.71
N SER A 277 6.58 -19.88 9.10
CA SER A 277 6.50 -19.50 7.69
C SER A 277 7.24 -18.18 7.41
N TRP A 278 7.16 -17.21 8.29
CA TRP A 278 7.85 -15.92 8.21
C TRP A 278 9.35 -16.08 8.42
N GLU A 279 9.77 -16.96 9.34
CA GLU A 279 11.16 -17.30 9.56
C GLU A 279 11.80 -17.93 8.31
N LYS A 280 11.09 -18.86 7.63
CA LYS A 280 11.54 -19.42 6.35
C LYS A 280 11.75 -18.36 5.27
N ILE A 281 10.84 -17.37 5.15
CA ILE A 281 10.98 -16.26 4.22
C ILE A 281 12.22 -15.42 4.56
N THR A 282 12.39 -15.07 5.82
CA THR A 282 13.53 -14.24 6.25
C THR A 282 14.87 -14.99 6.10
N ASP A 283 14.87 -16.29 6.29
CA ASP A 283 16.07 -17.14 6.09
C ASP A 283 16.39 -17.29 4.60
N ALA A 284 15.38 -17.44 3.73
CA ALA A 284 15.59 -17.46 2.28
C ALA A 284 16.19 -16.14 1.77
N LEU A 285 15.76 -15.00 2.33
CA LEU A 285 16.35 -13.69 2.00
C LEU A 285 17.81 -13.54 2.44
N LYS A 286 18.22 -14.19 3.53
CA LYS A 286 19.61 -14.17 4.03
C LYS A 286 20.54 -15.11 3.26
N HIS A 287 20.04 -16.27 2.85
CA HIS A 287 20.82 -17.36 2.28
C HIS A 287 20.60 -17.53 0.78
N THR A 288 20.79 -16.45 0.03
CA THR A 288 20.69 -16.46 -1.45
C THR A 288 21.91 -17.12 -2.09
N LYS A 289 21.66 -17.89 -3.17
CA LYS A 289 22.70 -18.61 -3.93
C LYS A 289 23.16 -17.84 -5.16
N HIS A 290 22.29 -16.98 -5.70
CA HIS A 290 22.49 -16.25 -6.93
C HIS A 290 22.23 -14.77 -6.71
N ASN A 291 22.93 -13.93 -7.50
CA ASN A 291 22.63 -12.50 -7.60
C ASN A 291 22.11 -12.26 -9.02
N ILE A 292 20.98 -11.58 -9.16
CA ILE A 292 20.33 -11.31 -10.43
C ILE A 292 20.11 -9.80 -10.54
N ASP A 293 20.74 -9.17 -11.53
CA ASP A 293 20.57 -7.77 -11.83
C ASP A 293 19.49 -7.59 -12.92
N ILE A 294 18.37 -6.95 -12.58
CA ILE A 294 17.22 -6.73 -13.47
C ILE A 294 17.14 -5.25 -13.85
N ALA A 295 17.18 -4.95 -15.13
CA ALA A 295 16.84 -3.63 -15.64
C ALA A 295 15.32 -3.47 -15.65
N PHE A 296 14.82 -2.54 -14.88
CA PHE A 296 13.41 -2.14 -14.84
C PHE A 296 13.26 -0.85 -15.65
N VAL A 297 12.78 -0.96 -16.91
CA VAL A 297 12.71 0.17 -17.84
C VAL A 297 11.33 0.80 -17.83
N GLY A 298 11.16 1.89 -17.09
CA GLY A 298 9.88 2.54 -16.83
C GLY A 298 9.86 4.04 -17.06
N LYS A 299 8.72 4.68 -16.72
CA LYS A 299 8.53 6.15 -16.78
C LYS A 299 8.63 6.84 -15.43
N TYR A 300 8.30 6.14 -14.34
CA TYR A 300 8.17 6.69 -12.99
C TYR A 300 9.22 6.12 -12.05
N VAL A 301 10.44 6.00 -12.57
CA VAL A 301 11.54 5.30 -11.89
C VAL A 301 12.08 6.05 -10.66
N ASP A 302 11.86 7.36 -10.58
CA ASP A 302 12.22 8.17 -9.41
C ASP A 302 11.35 7.89 -8.18
N LEU A 303 10.17 7.29 -8.37
CA LEU A 303 9.26 6.90 -7.32
C LEU A 303 8.99 5.40 -7.38
N THR A 304 9.77 4.63 -6.66
CA THR A 304 9.70 3.16 -6.65
C THR A 304 8.35 2.62 -6.16
N GLU A 305 7.60 3.39 -5.37
CA GLU A 305 6.26 3.05 -4.89
C GLU A 305 5.21 3.01 -6.02
N SER A 306 5.47 3.65 -7.17
CA SER A 306 4.59 3.55 -8.35
C SER A 306 4.54 2.13 -8.96
N TYR A 307 5.50 1.27 -8.60
CA TYR A 307 5.61 -0.10 -9.08
C TYR A 307 5.75 -1.10 -7.94
N LYS A 308 5.11 -0.79 -6.80
CA LYS A 308 5.31 -1.54 -5.55
C LYS A 308 4.97 -3.02 -5.69
N SER A 309 3.81 -3.35 -6.24
CA SER A 309 3.38 -4.75 -6.42
C SER A 309 4.32 -5.53 -7.33
N LEU A 310 4.80 -4.92 -8.41
CA LEU A 310 5.71 -5.56 -9.35
C LEU A 310 7.10 -5.78 -8.72
N THR A 311 7.58 -4.80 -7.96
CA THR A 311 8.82 -4.91 -7.19
C THR A 311 8.75 -6.04 -6.17
N GLU A 312 7.67 -6.13 -5.42
CA GLU A 312 7.45 -7.21 -4.45
C GLU A 312 7.32 -8.58 -5.13
N ALA A 313 6.66 -8.65 -6.30
CA ALA A 313 6.59 -9.89 -7.07
C ALA A 313 7.97 -10.41 -7.49
N LEU A 314 8.88 -9.52 -7.88
CA LEU A 314 10.27 -9.87 -8.17
C LEU A 314 11.03 -10.35 -6.92
N ILE A 315 10.82 -9.70 -5.76
CA ILE A 315 11.40 -10.13 -4.48
C ILE A 315 10.87 -11.53 -4.11
N HIS A 316 9.56 -11.78 -4.24
CA HIS A 316 8.96 -13.09 -4.00
C HIS A 316 9.55 -14.17 -4.92
N ALA A 317 9.72 -13.86 -6.20
CA ALA A 317 10.40 -14.76 -7.13
C ALA A 317 11.83 -15.09 -6.66
N GLY A 318 12.57 -14.07 -6.17
CA GLY A 318 13.89 -14.24 -5.59
C GLY A 318 13.90 -15.17 -4.37
N ILE A 319 12.92 -15.03 -3.46
CA ILE A 319 12.75 -15.89 -2.29
C ILE A 319 12.61 -17.36 -2.73
N HIS A 320 11.70 -17.62 -3.68
CA HIS A 320 11.43 -18.98 -4.16
C HIS A 320 12.56 -19.59 -4.97
N THR A 321 13.39 -18.78 -5.64
CA THR A 321 14.53 -19.23 -6.45
C THR A 321 15.87 -19.17 -5.71
N SER A 322 15.87 -18.81 -4.43
CA SER A 322 17.09 -18.56 -3.64
C SER A 322 18.03 -17.54 -4.31
N SER A 323 17.45 -16.51 -4.94
CA SER A 323 18.17 -15.47 -5.67
C SER A 323 17.99 -14.12 -4.99
N LYS A 324 19.08 -13.37 -4.90
CA LYS A 324 19.04 -11.96 -4.50
C LYS A 324 18.75 -11.12 -5.73
N ILE A 325 17.58 -10.54 -5.80
CA ILE A 325 17.18 -9.67 -6.91
C ILE A 325 17.66 -8.25 -6.62
N LYS A 326 18.37 -7.68 -7.58
CA LYS A 326 18.75 -6.26 -7.59
C LYS A 326 18.09 -5.57 -8.77
N ILE A 327 17.16 -4.67 -8.45
CA ILE A 327 16.39 -3.94 -9.47
C ILE A 327 17.09 -2.63 -9.76
N HIS A 328 17.40 -2.41 -11.04
CA HIS A 328 17.97 -1.17 -11.58
C HIS A 328 16.85 -0.42 -12.30
N TYR A 329 16.33 0.62 -11.68
CA TYR A 329 15.30 1.46 -12.25
C TYR A 329 15.93 2.40 -13.29
N LEU A 330 15.54 2.24 -14.55
CA LEU A 330 16.08 3.00 -15.69
C LEU A 330 14.95 3.78 -16.36
N ASP A 331 15.15 5.09 -16.52
CA ASP A 331 14.21 5.93 -17.23
C ASP A 331 14.24 5.63 -18.73
N SER A 332 13.07 5.33 -19.29
CA SER A 332 12.94 5.02 -20.71
C SER A 332 13.28 6.21 -21.63
N GLU A 333 13.07 7.46 -21.19
CA GLU A 333 13.46 8.64 -21.95
C GLU A 333 14.98 8.84 -21.97
N GLU A 334 15.68 8.44 -20.91
CA GLU A 334 17.14 8.46 -20.91
C GLU A 334 17.72 7.41 -21.85
N ILE A 335 17.13 6.22 -21.91
CA ILE A 335 17.52 5.19 -22.90
C ILE A 335 17.24 5.67 -24.32
N GLU A 336 16.14 6.39 -24.54
CA GLU A 336 15.83 6.97 -25.84
C GLU A 336 16.91 7.95 -26.31
N LYS A 337 17.40 8.82 -25.42
CA LYS A 337 18.40 9.87 -25.68
C LYS A 337 19.82 9.34 -25.70
N SER A 338 20.20 8.51 -24.74
CA SER A 338 21.59 8.14 -24.44
C SER A 338 21.97 6.72 -24.88
N GLY A 339 20.97 5.92 -25.33
CA GLY A 339 21.20 4.56 -25.82
C GLY A 339 21.17 3.49 -24.73
N THR A 340 21.46 2.26 -25.15
CA THR A 340 21.24 1.03 -24.35
C THR A 340 22.44 0.61 -23.50
N LYS A 341 23.47 1.43 -23.36
CA LYS A 341 24.67 1.12 -22.56
C LYS A 341 24.38 0.69 -21.14
N PRO A 342 23.41 1.28 -20.41
CA PRO A 342 23.05 0.84 -19.05
C PRO A 342 22.53 -0.59 -18.96
N LEU A 343 22.09 -1.18 -20.08
CA LEU A 343 21.53 -2.54 -20.13
C LEU A 343 22.59 -3.63 -20.29
N ALA A 344 23.84 -3.28 -20.58
CA ALA A 344 24.88 -4.23 -21.03
C ALA A 344 25.23 -5.32 -20.00
N ASN A 345 25.07 -5.04 -18.71
CA ASN A 345 25.43 -5.95 -17.63
C ASN A 345 24.18 -6.45 -16.84
N MET A 346 23.02 -6.43 -17.47
CA MET A 346 21.79 -6.89 -16.84
C MET A 346 21.52 -8.34 -17.20
N ASP A 347 21.08 -9.14 -16.21
CA ASP A 347 20.71 -10.54 -16.40
C ASP A 347 19.31 -10.68 -17.03
N ALA A 348 18.45 -9.70 -16.82
CA ALA A 348 17.10 -9.64 -17.39
C ALA A 348 16.63 -8.21 -17.58
N ILE A 349 15.69 -8.02 -18.50
CA ILE A 349 15.05 -6.71 -18.78
C ILE A 349 13.54 -6.86 -18.57
N LEU A 350 12.96 -5.98 -17.76
CA LEU A 350 11.54 -5.88 -17.50
C LEU A 350 11.04 -4.50 -17.97
N VAL A 351 9.98 -4.51 -18.78
CA VAL A 351 9.26 -3.29 -19.18
C VAL A 351 7.84 -3.36 -18.61
N PRO A 352 7.49 -2.50 -17.66
CA PRO A 352 6.18 -2.53 -17.00
C PRO A 352 5.07 -1.93 -17.87
N GLY A 353 3.86 -2.01 -17.38
CA GLY A 353 2.69 -1.28 -17.89
C GLY A 353 2.86 0.23 -17.86
N GLY A 354 1.93 0.93 -18.49
CA GLY A 354 1.86 2.39 -18.55
C GLY A 354 1.05 2.83 -19.76
N PHE A 355 0.84 4.14 -19.86
CA PHE A 355 0.04 4.76 -20.92
C PHE A 355 0.77 5.92 -21.57
N GLY A 356 0.33 6.27 -22.80
CA GLY A 356 0.79 7.43 -23.56
C GLY A 356 2.18 7.28 -24.18
N LYS A 357 2.46 8.13 -25.13
CA LYS A 357 3.59 8.07 -26.08
C LYS A 357 4.97 8.32 -25.45
N ARG A 358 5.06 8.99 -24.30
CA ARG A 358 6.33 9.38 -23.67
C ARG A 358 7.21 8.17 -23.34
N GLY A 359 8.47 8.16 -23.80
CA GLY A 359 9.47 7.11 -23.51
C GLY A 359 9.20 5.77 -24.19
N THR A 360 8.29 5.69 -25.17
CA THR A 360 7.98 4.42 -25.88
C THR A 360 9.15 3.98 -26.75
N GLU A 361 9.83 4.89 -27.44
CA GLU A 361 10.97 4.54 -28.28
C GLU A 361 12.17 4.06 -27.46
N GLY A 362 12.38 4.59 -26.25
CA GLY A 362 13.39 4.06 -25.34
C GLY A 362 13.08 2.65 -24.87
N LYS A 363 11.80 2.34 -24.59
CA LYS A 363 11.37 0.98 -24.29
C LYS A 363 11.57 0.04 -25.47
N ILE A 364 11.23 0.47 -26.70
CA ILE A 364 11.46 -0.31 -27.93
C ILE A 364 12.96 -0.60 -28.12
N LYS A 365 13.85 0.39 -27.90
CA LYS A 365 15.30 0.18 -27.92
C LYS A 365 15.76 -0.84 -26.88
N ALA A 366 15.21 -0.81 -25.67
CA ALA A 366 15.53 -1.79 -24.63
C ALA A 366 15.08 -3.20 -25.02
N ILE A 367 13.90 -3.34 -25.63
CA ILE A 367 13.36 -4.61 -26.13
C ILE A 367 14.24 -5.16 -27.26
N GLN A 368 14.60 -4.30 -28.21
CA GLN A 368 15.51 -4.68 -29.29
C GLN A 368 16.87 -5.16 -28.77
N PHE A 369 17.43 -4.44 -27.79
CA PHE A 369 18.68 -4.83 -27.13
C PHE A 369 18.57 -6.19 -26.44
N ALA A 370 17.48 -6.45 -25.71
CA ALA A 370 17.20 -7.74 -25.06
C ALA A 370 17.19 -8.87 -26.11
N ARG A 371 16.43 -8.70 -27.19
CA ARG A 371 16.30 -9.70 -28.24
C ARG A 371 17.63 -9.98 -28.97
N GLU A 372 18.38 -8.93 -29.34
CA GLU A 372 19.65 -9.06 -30.07
C GLU A 372 20.75 -9.70 -29.22
N ASN A 373 20.80 -9.39 -27.95
CA ASN A 373 21.78 -9.93 -27.00
C ASN A 373 21.30 -11.19 -26.26
N LYS A 374 20.10 -11.72 -26.59
CA LYS A 374 19.51 -12.91 -25.98
C LYS A 374 19.36 -12.79 -24.45
N ILE A 375 19.09 -11.59 -23.96
CA ILE A 375 18.80 -11.34 -22.55
C ILE A 375 17.32 -11.65 -22.28
N PRO A 376 16.98 -12.40 -21.22
CA PRO A 376 15.61 -12.63 -20.82
C PRO A 376 14.79 -11.34 -20.72
N TYR A 377 13.60 -11.34 -21.32
CA TYR A 377 12.73 -10.19 -21.38
C TYR A 377 11.33 -10.50 -20.85
N LEU A 378 10.78 -9.62 -20.03
CA LEU A 378 9.39 -9.64 -19.58
C LEU A 378 8.74 -8.29 -19.88
N GLY A 379 7.73 -8.30 -20.75
CA GLY A 379 6.88 -7.14 -21.01
C GLY A 379 5.49 -7.32 -20.39
N ILE A 380 5.04 -6.34 -19.63
CA ILE A 380 3.73 -6.36 -18.96
C ILE A 380 2.86 -5.26 -19.57
N CYS A 381 1.63 -5.59 -20.01
CA CYS A 381 0.67 -4.65 -20.59
C CYS A 381 1.34 -3.86 -21.75
N LEU A 382 1.62 -2.58 -21.57
CA LEU A 382 2.33 -1.76 -22.56
C LEU A 382 3.68 -2.37 -22.96
N GLY A 383 4.42 -2.95 -22.03
CA GLY A 383 5.71 -3.60 -22.34
C GLY A 383 5.55 -4.77 -23.30
N MET A 384 4.50 -5.58 -23.15
CA MET A 384 4.17 -6.65 -24.10
C MET A 384 3.77 -6.08 -25.47
N GLN A 385 2.92 -5.05 -25.50
CA GLN A 385 2.48 -4.40 -26.74
C GLN A 385 3.67 -3.82 -27.52
N LEU A 386 4.60 -3.16 -26.83
CA LEU A 386 5.81 -2.60 -27.45
C LEU A 386 6.77 -3.70 -27.96
N ALA A 387 6.76 -4.88 -27.36
CA ALA A 387 7.52 -6.02 -27.91
C ALA A 387 6.94 -6.50 -29.25
N VAL A 388 5.62 -6.47 -29.40
CA VAL A 388 4.98 -6.74 -30.70
C VAL A 388 5.37 -5.68 -31.74
N VAL A 389 5.34 -4.41 -31.36
CA VAL A 389 5.76 -3.29 -32.23
C VAL A 389 7.24 -3.44 -32.62
N GLU A 390 8.13 -3.73 -31.66
CA GLU A 390 9.56 -3.96 -31.92
C GLU A 390 9.76 -5.10 -32.91
N PHE A 391 9.13 -6.23 -32.69
CA PHE A 391 9.23 -7.40 -33.56
C PHE A 391 8.71 -7.11 -34.98
N ALA A 392 7.58 -6.42 -35.07
CA ALA A 392 7.01 -6.00 -36.37
C ALA A 392 7.99 -5.12 -37.15
N ARG A 393 8.59 -4.11 -36.48
CA ARG A 393 9.54 -3.19 -37.12
C ARG A 393 10.82 -3.87 -37.58
N HIS A 394 11.42 -4.72 -36.74
CA HIS A 394 12.79 -5.21 -36.94
C HIS A 394 12.87 -6.64 -37.48
N LYS A 395 11.80 -7.45 -37.32
CA LYS A 395 11.76 -8.85 -37.78
C LYS A 395 10.78 -9.07 -38.92
N ALA A 396 9.60 -8.50 -38.85
CA ALA A 396 8.62 -8.58 -39.93
C ALA A 396 8.84 -7.48 -41.01
N MET A 397 9.82 -6.57 -40.82
CA MET A 397 10.20 -5.50 -41.74
C MET A 397 9.08 -4.47 -41.98
N LEU A 398 8.13 -4.35 -41.11
CA LEU A 398 7.06 -3.35 -41.15
C LEU A 398 7.56 -2.04 -40.51
N LYS A 399 8.35 -1.27 -41.23
CA LYS A 399 9.15 -0.15 -40.69
C LYS A 399 8.36 0.87 -39.85
N ASN A 400 7.12 1.14 -40.23
CA ASN A 400 6.26 2.14 -39.55
C ASN A 400 5.20 1.48 -38.67
N ALA A 401 5.40 0.22 -38.23
CA ALA A 401 4.47 -0.47 -37.32
C ALA A 401 4.37 0.27 -35.99
N ASN A 402 3.15 0.46 -35.50
CA ASN A 402 2.91 1.16 -34.25
C ASN A 402 1.58 0.67 -33.57
N SER A 403 1.35 1.18 -32.37
CA SER A 403 0.05 1.10 -31.70
C SER A 403 -0.83 2.26 -32.15
N SER A 404 -2.12 2.02 -32.35
CA SER A 404 -3.11 3.07 -32.63
C SER A 404 -3.23 4.09 -31.47
N GLU A 405 -2.81 3.73 -30.26
CA GLU A 405 -2.75 4.66 -29.11
C GLU A 405 -1.71 5.79 -29.36
N PHE A 406 -0.61 5.48 -30.06
CA PHE A 406 0.51 6.42 -30.23
C PHE A 406 0.52 7.09 -31.58
N ASP A 407 -0.02 6.42 -32.59
CA ASP A 407 -0.08 6.90 -33.97
C ASP A 407 -1.30 6.26 -34.67
N GLN A 408 -2.37 7.05 -34.76
CA GLN A 408 -3.61 6.62 -35.41
C GLN A 408 -3.48 6.51 -36.93
N ASP A 409 -2.50 7.18 -37.51
CA ASP A 409 -2.24 7.18 -38.95
C ASP A 409 -1.11 6.21 -39.35
N ALA A 410 -0.65 5.36 -38.40
CA ALA A 410 0.41 4.42 -38.69
C ALA A 410 0.01 3.46 -39.84
N GLU A 411 0.91 3.30 -40.83
CA GLU A 411 0.74 2.42 -42.01
C GLU A 411 0.41 0.97 -41.56
N HIS A 412 1.01 0.55 -40.46
CA HIS A 412 0.84 -0.79 -39.91
C HIS A 412 0.48 -0.69 -38.44
N GLN A 413 -0.82 -0.65 -38.13
CA GLN A 413 -1.32 -0.71 -36.75
C GLN A 413 -1.29 -2.16 -36.26
N VAL A 414 -0.21 -2.56 -35.57
CA VAL A 414 -0.04 -3.93 -35.06
C VAL A 414 -0.64 -4.11 -33.66
N ILE A 415 -0.95 -3.03 -32.99
CA ILE A 415 -1.74 -2.95 -31.76
C ILE A 415 -2.86 -1.95 -32.01
N GLY A 416 -4.10 -2.33 -31.78
CA GLY A 416 -5.27 -1.49 -31.99
C GLY A 416 -6.38 -1.79 -31.01
N LEU A 417 -7.40 -0.93 -31.02
CA LEU A 417 -8.61 -1.18 -30.25
C LEU A 417 -9.36 -2.38 -30.83
N ILE A 418 -9.95 -3.16 -29.93
CA ILE A 418 -10.90 -4.22 -30.32
C ILE A 418 -12.14 -3.52 -30.86
N THR A 419 -12.42 -3.72 -32.15
CA THR A 419 -13.59 -3.12 -32.85
C THR A 419 -14.79 -4.05 -32.88
N GLU A 420 -14.55 -5.36 -32.76
CA GLU A 420 -15.61 -6.37 -32.70
C GLU A 420 -15.15 -7.57 -31.88
N TRP A 421 -16.05 -8.20 -31.14
CA TRP A 421 -15.80 -9.41 -30.38
C TRP A 421 -16.99 -10.35 -30.42
N LYS A 422 -16.75 -11.61 -30.08
CA LYS A 422 -17.77 -12.61 -30.01
C LYS A 422 -18.24 -12.74 -28.56
N SER A 423 -19.52 -12.49 -28.31
CA SER A 423 -20.11 -12.67 -26.97
C SER A 423 -20.11 -14.13 -26.52
N SER A 424 -20.35 -14.36 -25.24
CA SER A 424 -20.50 -15.71 -24.68
C SER A 424 -21.63 -16.52 -25.35
N GLU A 425 -22.61 -15.84 -25.96
CA GLU A 425 -23.73 -16.41 -26.68
C GLU A 425 -23.44 -16.62 -28.19
N GLY A 426 -22.25 -16.25 -28.64
CA GLY A 426 -21.80 -16.43 -30.02
C GLY A 426 -22.18 -15.30 -30.98
N ALA A 427 -22.86 -14.24 -30.52
CA ALA A 427 -23.15 -13.06 -31.32
C ALA A 427 -21.90 -12.19 -31.51
N ILE A 428 -21.78 -11.55 -32.68
CA ILE A 428 -20.73 -10.57 -32.94
C ILE A 428 -21.22 -9.20 -32.44
N GLU A 429 -20.56 -8.69 -31.43
CA GLU A 429 -20.77 -7.35 -30.89
C GLU A 429 -19.71 -6.40 -31.46
N LYS A 430 -20.10 -5.18 -31.77
CA LYS A 430 -19.19 -4.15 -32.30
C LYS A 430 -19.07 -3.03 -31.28
N ARG A 431 -17.85 -2.47 -31.18
CA ARG A 431 -17.61 -1.28 -30.37
C ARG A 431 -18.28 -0.09 -31.04
N ASP A 432 -19.03 0.66 -30.26
CA ASP A 432 -19.62 1.95 -30.63
C ASP A 432 -19.14 3.06 -29.68
N ASP A 433 -19.54 4.31 -29.96
CA ASP A 433 -19.13 5.49 -29.17
C ASP A 433 -19.66 5.47 -27.72
N SER A 434 -20.52 4.50 -27.37
CA SER A 434 -21.08 4.29 -26.03
C SER A 434 -20.46 3.09 -25.30
N SER A 435 -19.55 2.37 -25.96
CA SER A 435 -18.87 1.22 -25.37
C SER A 435 -17.68 1.68 -24.53
N ASP A 436 -17.72 1.45 -23.22
CA ASP A 436 -16.63 1.69 -22.29
C ASP A 436 -15.48 0.67 -22.44
#